data_438427431109d10de0e3d405a7b1fa55
#
_entry.id   438427431109d10de0e3d405a7b1fa55
#
_cell.length_a   1.000
_cell.length_b   1.000
_cell.length_c   1.000
_cell.angle_alpha   90.00
_cell.angle_beta   90.00
_cell.angle_gamma   90.00
#
_symmetry.space_group_name_H-M   'P 1'
#
loop_
_entity.id
_entity.type
_entity.pdbx_description
1 polymer ?
#
loop_
_entity_poly.entity_id
_entity_poly.type
_entity_poly.pdbx_seq_one_letter_code
_entity_poly.pdbx_strand_id
1 'polypeptide(L)'
;MSRCLLPSLLLCWSNFAFAAEPIALGLNLPRTGQYAQEGLMQMRGALLAVDQINQAGGVLGRPLTLLERDSASNPERARRNVDELADDGARMLFGGASSAVAIAAGQRARERGLLYFGTLTYSNDTTGAAGHRYMFRESYNAWMAARVLSAQLQEQFAGKRYYYVTADYTWGHSTEQSMRHFTDTASAETHGATLVPFPNASLRELREALQKAKEAEPEVLVLVLFGEQMVKAMGIARQLGLENVQIVVPNLTLSMVEQAGPAVMAGVMGAVPWAWNVPQQFDYPRGEAFVSEFVERYETYPSSSAASAYSIVYQWADAVSRAGSLDSETLIRALEGHSYQLLKDAQTWRAFDHQNLQTVYAVRIKPRTEVMADPLRQDYFEILGSLSGEQAAQTLEQWQQVRREAGQPQSLQ
;
A
#
# COMPACT_ATOMS: atom_id res chain seq x y z
N MET A 1 -60.00 -58.41 -22.96
CA MET A 1 -59.29 -57.81 -21.81
C MET A 1 -58.13 -56.96 -22.40
N SER A 2 -58.40 -55.66 -22.68
CA SER A 2 -57.37 -54.73 -23.20
C SER A 2 -56.87 -53.86 -22.04
N ARG A 3 -55.58 -53.95 -21.74
CA ARG A 3 -54.90 -53.04 -20.77
C ARG A 3 -54.38 -51.82 -21.49
N CYS A 4 -54.93 -50.64 -21.18
CA CYS A 4 -54.40 -49.37 -21.56
C CYS A 4 -53.18 -49.05 -20.67
N LEU A 5 -52.02 -48.85 -21.30
CA LEU A 5 -50.82 -48.24 -20.69
C LEU A 5 -50.91 -46.75 -20.92
N LEU A 6 -51.02 -45.96 -19.82
CA LEU A 6 -50.79 -44.52 -19.85
C LEU A 6 -49.27 -44.23 -19.82
N PRO A 7 -48.72 -43.36 -20.67
CA PRO A 7 -47.35 -42.87 -20.53
C PRO A 7 -47.30 -41.74 -19.50
N SER A 8 -46.48 -41.95 -18.44
CA SER A 8 -46.13 -40.90 -17.46
C SER A 8 -45.20 -39.89 -18.12
N LEU A 9 -45.67 -38.68 -18.36
CA LEU A 9 -44.84 -37.54 -18.77
C LEU A 9 -44.03 -37.06 -17.53
N LEU A 10 -42.74 -37.33 -17.51
CA LEU A 10 -41.79 -36.68 -16.60
C LEU A 10 -41.52 -35.24 -17.11
N LEU A 11 -42.12 -34.23 -16.47
CA LEU A 11 -41.72 -32.83 -16.64
C LEU A 11 -40.35 -32.64 -16.01
N CYS A 12 -39.29 -32.60 -16.82
CA CYS A 12 -37.98 -32.04 -16.42
C CYS A 12 -38.15 -30.51 -16.24
N TRP A 13 -38.24 -30.06 -15.01
CA TRP A 13 -38.07 -28.65 -14.67
C TRP A 13 -36.61 -28.33 -14.83
N SER A 14 -36.25 -27.74 -15.98
CA SER A 14 -34.94 -27.09 -16.17
C SER A 14 -34.93 -25.83 -15.29
N ASN A 15 -34.26 -25.91 -14.13
CA ASN A 15 -33.90 -24.72 -13.36
C ASN A 15 -32.96 -23.89 -14.22
N PHE A 16 -33.47 -22.88 -14.93
CA PHE A 16 -32.68 -21.79 -15.43
C PHE A 16 -32.19 -21.02 -14.18
N ALA A 17 -31.04 -21.38 -13.63
CA ALA A 17 -30.32 -20.53 -12.71
C ALA A 17 -29.93 -19.28 -13.50
N PHE A 18 -30.68 -18.19 -13.33
CA PHE A 18 -30.23 -16.88 -13.74
C PHE A 18 -28.88 -16.66 -13.00
N ALA A 19 -27.80 -16.54 -13.75
CA ALA A 19 -26.53 -16.14 -13.16
C ALA A 19 -26.77 -14.81 -12.45
N ALA A 20 -26.54 -14.79 -11.12
CA ALA A 20 -26.73 -13.60 -10.31
C ALA A 20 -25.84 -12.47 -10.87
N GLU A 21 -26.38 -11.24 -10.98
CA GLU A 21 -25.62 -10.10 -11.47
C GLU A 21 -24.31 -9.92 -10.66
N PRO A 22 -23.17 -9.73 -11.33
CA PRO A 22 -21.90 -9.51 -10.65
C PRO A 22 -21.93 -8.30 -9.71
N ILE A 23 -21.14 -8.34 -8.65
CA ILE A 23 -20.85 -7.18 -7.80
C ILE A 23 -19.58 -6.55 -8.32
N ALA A 24 -19.66 -5.29 -8.78
CA ALA A 24 -18.53 -4.56 -9.32
C ALA A 24 -17.67 -3.92 -8.22
N LEU A 25 -16.35 -4.08 -8.30
CA LEU A 25 -15.34 -3.41 -7.50
C LEU A 25 -14.57 -2.44 -8.38
N GLY A 26 -14.34 -1.22 -7.92
CA GLY A 26 -13.65 -0.18 -8.69
C GLY A 26 -12.20 0.01 -8.27
N LEU A 27 -11.25 -0.32 -9.12
CA LEU A 27 -9.82 -0.09 -8.92
C LEU A 27 -9.36 1.18 -9.66
N ASN A 28 -8.99 2.20 -8.88
CA ASN A 28 -8.46 3.47 -9.37
C ASN A 28 -6.94 3.47 -9.24
N LEU A 29 -6.25 2.89 -10.23
CA LEU A 29 -4.83 2.57 -10.18
C LEU A 29 -3.98 3.50 -11.07
N PRO A 30 -2.69 3.71 -10.80
CA PRO A 30 -1.79 4.32 -11.76
C PRO A 30 -1.35 3.27 -12.82
N ARG A 31 -2.10 3.19 -13.93
CA ARG A 31 -1.72 2.31 -15.07
C ARG A 31 -0.58 2.92 -15.86
N THR A 32 -0.46 4.24 -15.85
CA THR A 32 0.58 5.02 -16.52
C THR A 32 1.25 5.98 -15.54
N GLY A 33 2.40 6.55 -15.94
CA GLY A 33 3.19 7.47 -15.14
C GLY A 33 4.15 6.78 -14.17
N GLN A 34 4.75 7.56 -13.27
CA GLN A 34 5.88 7.13 -12.43
C GLN A 34 5.58 5.98 -11.45
N TYR A 35 4.31 5.64 -11.21
CA TYR A 35 3.91 4.54 -10.32
C TYR A 35 3.24 3.39 -11.07
N ALA A 36 3.44 3.29 -12.39
CA ALA A 36 2.78 2.28 -13.23
C ALA A 36 3.05 0.84 -12.78
N GLN A 37 4.26 0.54 -12.31
CA GLN A 37 4.60 -0.81 -11.82
C GLN A 37 3.81 -1.17 -10.54
N GLU A 38 3.61 -0.21 -9.65
CA GLU A 38 2.79 -0.42 -8.45
C GLU A 38 1.32 -0.66 -8.84
N GLY A 39 0.81 0.08 -9.84
CA GLY A 39 -0.53 -0.14 -10.38
C GLY A 39 -0.70 -1.54 -10.99
N LEU A 40 0.28 -2.02 -11.76
CA LEU A 40 0.28 -3.37 -12.30
C LEU A 40 0.20 -4.43 -11.20
N MET A 41 0.96 -4.27 -10.13
CA MET A 41 0.95 -5.19 -9.00
C MET A 41 -0.38 -5.16 -8.24
N GLN A 42 -0.97 -3.97 -8.03
CA GLN A 42 -2.32 -3.85 -7.45
C GLN A 42 -3.36 -4.61 -8.28
N MET A 43 -3.35 -4.44 -9.60
CA MET A 43 -4.26 -5.13 -10.51
C MET A 43 -4.11 -6.65 -10.40
N ARG A 44 -2.87 -7.16 -10.44
CA ARG A 44 -2.58 -8.61 -10.34
C ARG A 44 -3.07 -9.20 -9.02
N GLY A 45 -2.81 -8.53 -7.89
CA GLY A 45 -3.29 -8.95 -6.57
C GLY A 45 -4.81 -8.96 -6.47
N ALA A 46 -5.46 -7.91 -6.98
CA ALA A 46 -6.92 -7.81 -6.99
C ALA A 46 -7.58 -8.88 -7.85
N LEU A 47 -7.05 -9.13 -9.06
CA LEU A 47 -7.57 -10.18 -9.95
C LEU A 47 -7.44 -11.58 -9.34
N LEU A 48 -6.31 -11.88 -8.69
CA LEU A 48 -6.14 -13.16 -8.00
C LEU A 48 -7.17 -13.33 -6.88
N ALA A 49 -7.42 -12.29 -6.07
CA ALA A 49 -8.43 -12.34 -5.02
C ALA A 49 -9.84 -12.51 -5.59
N VAL A 50 -10.20 -11.76 -6.64
CA VAL A 50 -11.51 -11.86 -7.31
C VAL A 50 -11.73 -13.27 -7.85
N ASP A 51 -10.74 -13.85 -8.51
CA ASP A 51 -10.85 -15.20 -9.08
C ASP A 51 -11.05 -16.26 -7.99
N GLN A 52 -10.28 -16.22 -6.91
CA GLN A 52 -10.40 -17.16 -5.79
C GLN A 52 -11.75 -17.04 -5.06
N ILE A 53 -12.23 -15.81 -4.82
CA ILE A 53 -13.54 -15.59 -4.21
C ILE A 53 -14.65 -16.11 -5.11
N ASN A 54 -14.56 -15.90 -6.42
CA ASN A 54 -15.54 -16.38 -7.39
C ASN A 54 -15.54 -17.91 -7.48
N GLN A 55 -14.38 -18.56 -7.44
CA GLN A 55 -14.26 -20.03 -7.38
C GLN A 55 -14.87 -20.59 -6.10
N ALA A 56 -14.83 -19.84 -4.99
CA ALA A 56 -15.46 -20.20 -3.73
C ALA A 56 -16.97 -19.92 -3.68
N GLY A 57 -17.59 -19.46 -4.78
CA GLY A 57 -19.05 -19.19 -4.86
C GLY A 57 -19.43 -17.71 -4.78
N GLY A 58 -18.46 -16.81 -4.80
CA GLY A 58 -18.68 -15.36 -4.79
C GLY A 58 -19.05 -14.79 -3.43
N VAL A 59 -19.63 -13.61 -3.44
CA VAL A 59 -20.10 -12.89 -2.24
C VAL A 59 -21.64 -12.80 -2.27
N LEU A 60 -22.31 -13.23 -1.22
CA LEU A 60 -23.79 -13.37 -1.18
C LEU A 60 -24.35 -14.15 -2.39
N GLY A 61 -23.62 -15.17 -2.87
CA GLY A 61 -24.01 -15.97 -4.04
C GLY A 61 -23.84 -15.25 -5.38
N ARG A 62 -23.13 -14.13 -5.43
CA ARG A 62 -22.90 -13.31 -6.62
C ARG A 62 -21.40 -13.24 -6.94
N PRO A 63 -20.98 -13.40 -8.20
CA PRO A 63 -19.59 -13.24 -8.55
C PRO A 63 -19.14 -11.78 -8.43
N LEU A 64 -17.85 -11.58 -8.15
CA LEU A 64 -17.20 -10.27 -8.19
C LEU A 64 -16.69 -9.98 -9.61
N THR A 65 -16.68 -8.71 -9.99
CA THR A 65 -16.00 -8.22 -11.20
C THR A 65 -15.16 -6.99 -10.86
N LEU A 66 -14.03 -6.82 -11.55
CA LEU A 66 -13.14 -5.68 -11.35
C LEU A 66 -13.31 -4.67 -12.49
N LEU A 67 -13.64 -3.43 -12.15
CA LEU A 67 -13.64 -2.27 -13.04
C LEU A 67 -12.37 -1.46 -12.79
N GLU A 68 -11.65 -1.10 -13.84
CA GLU A 68 -10.36 -0.41 -13.73
C GLU A 68 -10.41 0.97 -14.37
N ARG A 69 -9.77 1.97 -13.72
CA ARG A 69 -9.54 3.30 -14.28
C ARG A 69 -8.11 3.76 -14.00
N ASP A 70 -7.46 4.30 -15.03
CA ASP A 70 -6.11 4.84 -14.90
C ASP A 70 -6.13 6.24 -14.25
N SER A 71 -5.53 6.36 -13.08
CA SER A 71 -5.35 7.65 -12.40
C SER A 71 -4.17 8.46 -12.95
N ALA A 72 -3.21 7.82 -13.63
CA ALA A 72 -1.94 8.39 -14.05
C ALA A 72 -1.23 9.19 -12.94
N SER A 73 -1.40 8.79 -11.68
CA SER A 73 -0.92 9.50 -10.48
C SER A 73 -1.42 10.96 -10.37
N ASN A 74 -2.55 11.30 -11.01
CA ASN A 74 -3.13 12.63 -11.03
C ASN A 74 -4.41 12.69 -10.17
N PRO A 75 -4.46 13.55 -9.12
CA PRO A 75 -5.60 13.65 -8.21
C PRO A 75 -6.93 14.00 -8.90
N GLU A 76 -6.93 14.96 -9.85
CA GLU A 76 -8.15 15.38 -10.54
C GLU A 76 -8.67 14.28 -11.49
N ARG A 77 -7.78 13.55 -12.14
CA ARG A 77 -8.17 12.37 -12.92
C ARG A 77 -8.76 11.28 -12.03
N ALA A 78 -8.14 11.06 -10.87
CA ALA A 78 -8.64 10.07 -9.91
C ALA A 78 -10.05 10.43 -9.39
N ARG A 79 -10.36 11.71 -9.18
CA ARG A 79 -11.72 12.15 -8.82
C ARG A 79 -12.74 11.83 -9.92
N ARG A 80 -12.43 12.12 -11.19
CA ARG A 80 -13.31 11.77 -12.33
C ARG A 80 -13.48 10.25 -12.45
N ASN A 81 -12.42 9.49 -12.26
CA ASN A 81 -12.50 8.03 -12.27
C ASN A 81 -13.44 7.47 -11.20
N VAL A 82 -13.54 8.13 -10.04
CA VAL A 82 -14.50 7.75 -8.99
C VAL A 82 -15.93 7.90 -9.49
N ASP A 83 -16.26 9.00 -10.19
CA ASP A 83 -17.59 9.20 -10.77
C ASP A 83 -17.91 8.13 -11.81
N GLU A 84 -17.01 7.89 -12.75
CA GLU A 84 -17.18 6.86 -13.78
C GLU A 84 -17.36 5.46 -13.17
N LEU A 85 -16.53 5.07 -12.20
CA LEU A 85 -16.64 3.76 -11.53
C LEU A 85 -17.97 3.64 -10.76
N ALA A 86 -18.40 4.71 -10.08
CA ALA A 86 -19.67 4.72 -9.38
C ALA A 86 -20.88 4.63 -10.34
N ASP A 87 -20.83 5.33 -11.47
CA ASP A 87 -21.86 5.28 -12.50
C ASP A 87 -21.91 3.91 -13.21
N ASP A 88 -20.77 3.23 -13.33
CA ASP A 88 -20.67 1.85 -13.80
C ASP A 88 -21.10 0.79 -12.75
N GLY A 89 -21.53 1.24 -11.57
CA GLY A 89 -22.13 0.39 -10.53
C GLY A 89 -21.16 -0.22 -9.53
N ALA A 90 -19.91 0.28 -9.41
CA ALA A 90 -18.98 -0.15 -8.37
C ALA A 90 -19.58 0.01 -6.97
N ARG A 91 -19.41 -1.02 -6.12
CA ARG A 91 -19.90 -1.07 -4.73
C ARG A 91 -18.84 -0.76 -3.69
N MET A 92 -17.59 -0.77 -4.10
CA MET A 92 -16.41 -0.37 -3.32
C MET A 92 -15.40 0.21 -4.29
N LEU A 93 -14.61 1.17 -3.81
CA LEU A 93 -13.49 1.75 -4.55
C LEU A 93 -12.20 1.53 -3.77
N PHE A 94 -11.10 1.27 -4.48
CA PHE A 94 -9.78 1.11 -3.87
C PHE A 94 -8.66 1.47 -4.84
N GLY A 95 -7.43 1.55 -4.32
CA GLY A 95 -6.24 1.80 -5.12
C GLY A 95 -5.41 2.97 -4.63
N GLY A 96 -4.78 3.66 -5.57
CA GLY A 96 -3.83 4.74 -5.30
C GLY A 96 -2.41 4.23 -5.02
N ALA A 97 -1.41 4.97 -5.48
CA ALA A 97 0.00 4.81 -5.12
C ALA A 97 0.62 6.16 -4.74
N SER A 98 -0.19 7.21 -4.78
CA SER A 98 0.12 8.56 -4.30
C SER A 98 -0.93 8.95 -3.27
N SER A 99 -0.48 9.47 -2.12
CA SER A 99 -1.41 9.90 -1.06
C SER A 99 -2.30 11.06 -1.51
N ALA A 100 -1.81 11.97 -2.37
CA ALA A 100 -2.63 13.03 -2.95
C ALA A 100 -3.77 12.46 -3.82
N VAL A 101 -3.49 11.42 -4.60
CA VAL A 101 -4.48 10.69 -5.41
C VAL A 101 -5.50 9.99 -4.52
N ALA A 102 -5.04 9.26 -3.50
CA ALA A 102 -5.93 8.52 -2.59
C ALA A 102 -6.84 9.45 -1.77
N ILE A 103 -6.31 10.57 -1.28
CA ILE A 103 -7.09 11.58 -0.55
C ILE A 103 -8.17 12.17 -1.48
N ALA A 104 -7.80 12.58 -2.69
CA ALA A 104 -8.75 13.17 -3.64
C ALA A 104 -9.85 12.17 -4.07
N ALA A 105 -9.47 10.92 -4.35
CA ALA A 105 -10.41 9.85 -4.69
C ALA A 105 -11.30 9.48 -3.50
N GLY A 106 -10.73 9.35 -2.30
CA GLY A 106 -11.48 9.05 -1.08
C GLY A 106 -12.52 10.11 -0.73
N GLN A 107 -12.16 11.40 -0.83
CA GLN A 107 -13.10 12.50 -0.64
C GLN A 107 -14.26 12.42 -1.66
N ARG A 108 -13.97 12.15 -2.94
CA ARG A 108 -15.01 12.00 -3.95
C ARG A 108 -15.86 10.75 -3.72
N ALA A 109 -15.25 9.65 -3.29
CA ALA A 109 -15.98 8.43 -2.93
C ALA A 109 -16.98 8.68 -1.79
N ARG A 110 -16.60 9.44 -0.74
CA ARG A 110 -17.49 9.88 0.34
C ARG A 110 -18.70 10.66 -0.22
N GLU A 111 -18.48 11.61 -1.14
CA GLU A 111 -19.55 12.38 -1.78
C GLU A 111 -20.52 11.48 -2.57
N ARG A 112 -20.05 10.32 -3.06
CA ARG A 112 -20.83 9.29 -3.75
C ARG A 112 -21.40 8.22 -2.81
N GLY A 113 -21.14 8.31 -1.49
CA GLY A 113 -21.58 7.34 -0.49
C GLY A 113 -20.89 5.98 -0.61
N LEU A 114 -19.68 5.91 -1.18
CA LEU A 114 -18.90 4.69 -1.40
C LEU A 114 -17.67 4.62 -0.49
N LEU A 115 -17.35 3.42 -0.01
CA LEU A 115 -16.09 3.16 0.70
C LEU A 115 -14.91 3.28 -0.27
N TYR A 116 -13.83 3.86 0.23
CA TYR A 116 -12.54 3.89 -0.45
C TYR A 116 -11.44 3.27 0.43
N PHE A 117 -10.71 2.30 -0.14
CA PHE A 117 -9.57 1.68 0.52
C PHE A 117 -8.27 2.11 -0.16
N GLY A 118 -7.41 2.81 0.58
CA GLY A 118 -6.09 3.17 0.11
C GLY A 118 -5.11 2.00 0.21
N THR A 119 -4.44 1.69 -0.90
CA THR A 119 -3.41 0.63 -0.98
C THR A 119 -2.04 1.15 -0.52
N LEU A 120 -1.38 1.99 -1.32
CA LEU A 120 -0.05 2.55 -1.08
C LEU A 120 -0.10 4.04 -0.70
N THR A 121 -0.99 4.41 0.18
CA THR A 121 -1.19 5.80 0.60
C THR A 121 -0.51 6.03 1.96
N TYR A 122 0.78 6.32 1.92
CA TYR A 122 1.64 6.33 3.11
C TYR A 122 1.67 7.66 3.88
N SER A 123 1.12 8.78 3.36
CA SER A 123 1.02 10.01 4.16
C SER A 123 0.21 9.79 5.44
N ASN A 124 0.64 10.36 6.55
CA ASN A 124 -0.14 10.37 7.79
C ASN A 124 -1.50 11.05 7.59
N ASP A 125 -1.59 12.02 6.65
CA ASP A 125 -2.81 12.79 6.41
C ASP A 125 -3.98 11.93 5.90
N THR A 126 -3.70 10.83 5.20
CA THR A 126 -4.73 10.00 4.56
C THR A 126 -5.83 9.56 5.52
N THR A 127 -5.47 9.11 6.72
CA THR A 127 -6.41 8.76 7.81
C THR A 127 -6.28 9.70 9.02
N GLY A 128 -5.40 10.70 8.92
CA GLY A 128 -5.19 11.78 9.89
C GLY A 128 -5.99 13.03 9.53
N ALA A 129 -5.30 14.08 9.10
CA ALA A 129 -5.90 15.39 8.78
C ALA A 129 -6.96 15.33 7.68
N ALA A 130 -6.77 14.51 6.65
CA ALA A 130 -7.74 14.30 5.55
C ALA A 130 -8.68 13.10 5.77
N GLY A 131 -8.52 12.37 6.88
CA GLY A 131 -9.32 11.19 7.18
C GLY A 131 -10.79 11.49 7.39
N HIS A 132 -11.64 10.60 6.89
CA HIS A 132 -13.10 10.65 7.03
C HIS A 132 -13.67 9.23 7.12
N ARG A 133 -14.94 9.13 7.51
CA ARG A 133 -15.60 7.86 7.82
C ARG A 133 -15.62 6.83 6.67
N TYR A 134 -15.59 7.28 5.41
CA TYR A 134 -15.60 6.41 4.23
C TYR A 134 -14.20 6.03 3.72
N MET A 135 -13.12 6.49 4.40
CA MET A 135 -11.74 6.22 4.02
C MET A 135 -11.09 5.20 4.94
N PHE A 136 -10.60 4.11 4.39
CA PHE A 136 -9.81 3.08 5.06
C PHE A 136 -8.41 3.02 4.44
N ARG A 137 -7.37 2.76 5.23
CA ARG A 137 -6.02 2.52 4.73
C ARG A 137 -5.54 1.14 5.14
N GLU A 138 -5.31 0.28 4.15
CA GLU A 138 -4.79 -1.06 4.39
C GLU A 138 -3.30 -1.03 4.72
N SER A 139 -2.50 -0.26 3.98
CA SER A 139 -1.05 -0.17 4.20
C SER A 139 -0.68 0.57 5.50
N TYR A 140 0.57 0.41 5.92
CA TYR A 140 1.14 1.25 6.99
C TYR A 140 1.26 2.72 6.55
N ASN A 141 1.63 3.62 7.47
CA ASN A 141 1.85 5.04 7.18
C ASN A 141 3.30 5.48 7.44
N ALA A 142 3.59 6.74 7.13
CA ALA A 142 4.91 7.35 7.31
C ALA A 142 5.39 7.31 8.78
N TRP A 143 4.49 7.51 9.72
CA TRP A 143 4.79 7.41 11.15
C TRP A 143 5.24 5.99 11.54
N MET A 144 4.49 4.98 11.10
CA MET A 144 4.80 3.56 11.38
C MET A 144 6.12 3.15 10.72
N ALA A 145 6.36 3.58 9.48
CA ALA A 145 7.60 3.32 8.76
C ALA A 145 8.82 3.96 9.45
N ALA A 146 8.71 5.23 9.83
CA ALA A 146 9.77 5.94 10.54
C ALA A 146 10.06 5.30 11.91
N ARG A 147 9.03 4.89 12.63
CA ARG A 147 9.19 4.27 13.96
C ARG A 147 9.89 2.92 13.92
N VAL A 148 9.57 2.04 12.95
CA VAL A 148 10.27 0.76 12.83
C VAL A 148 11.71 0.94 12.39
N LEU A 149 12.00 1.91 11.51
CA LEU A 149 13.36 2.23 11.08
C LEU A 149 14.20 2.86 12.18
N SER A 150 13.61 3.69 13.02
CA SER A 150 14.35 4.42 14.05
C SER A 150 15.08 3.51 15.02
N ALA A 151 14.55 2.33 15.34
CA ALA A 151 15.21 1.38 16.23
C ALA A 151 16.59 0.95 15.66
N GLN A 152 16.62 0.66 14.35
CA GLN A 152 17.86 0.26 13.65
C GLN A 152 18.80 1.45 13.44
N LEU A 153 18.24 2.63 13.14
CA LEU A 153 19.03 3.82 12.89
C LEU A 153 19.65 4.40 14.18
N GLN A 154 18.93 4.36 15.29
CA GLN A 154 19.46 4.83 16.58
C GLN A 154 20.58 3.92 17.10
N GLU A 155 20.50 2.61 16.88
CA GLU A 155 21.56 1.70 17.26
C GLU A 155 22.89 2.00 16.56
N GLN A 156 22.86 2.37 15.28
CA GLN A 156 24.05 2.50 14.44
C GLN A 156 24.45 3.96 14.15
N PHE A 157 23.48 4.88 14.17
CA PHE A 157 23.64 6.25 13.66
C PHE A 157 23.11 7.35 14.61
N ALA A 158 22.96 7.06 15.93
CA ALA A 158 22.60 8.07 16.92
C ALA A 158 23.62 9.22 16.92
N GLY A 159 23.12 10.46 16.90
CA GLY A 159 23.97 11.66 16.90
C GLY A 159 24.73 11.93 15.60
N LYS A 160 24.54 11.11 14.56
CA LYS A 160 25.12 11.32 13.24
C LYS A 160 24.39 12.40 12.46
N ARG A 161 25.05 12.98 11.46
CA ARG A 161 24.46 14.00 10.60
C ARG A 161 23.64 13.35 9.49
N TYR A 162 22.38 13.76 9.38
CA TYR A 162 21.43 13.33 8.37
C TYR A 162 21.25 14.41 7.32
N TYR A 163 20.94 13.99 6.09
CA TYR A 163 20.46 14.86 5.04
C TYR A 163 19.24 14.24 4.36
N TYR A 164 18.25 15.08 4.05
CA TYR A 164 16.97 14.63 3.46
C TYR A 164 16.84 15.15 2.04
N VAL A 165 16.49 14.26 1.10
CA VAL A 165 16.03 14.64 -0.24
C VAL A 165 14.58 14.21 -0.36
N THR A 166 13.67 15.19 -0.41
CA THR A 166 12.25 14.96 -0.15
C THR A 166 11.38 15.41 -1.31
N ALA A 167 10.47 14.54 -1.76
CA ALA A 167 9.47 14.89 -2.76
C ALA A 167 8.46 15.91 -2.20
N ASP A 168 8.28 17.04 -2.91
CA ASP A 168 7.51 18.19 -2.46
C ASP A 168 5.99 17.96 -2.58
N TYR A 169 5.44 17.09 -1.71
CA TYR A 169 4.00 16.87 -1.55
C TYR A 169 3.68 16.20 -0.21
N THR A 170 2.37 16.02 0.11
CA THR A 170 1.88 15.57 1.42
C THR A 170 2.59 14.34 1.99
N TRP A 171 2.89 13.30 1.18
CA TRP A 171 3.62 12.13 1.66
C TRP A 171 5.08 12.46 1.98
N GLY A 172 5.75 13.22 1.12
CA GLY A 172 7.14 13.59 1.34
C GLY A 172 7.31 14.34 2.66
N HIS A 173 6.51 15.40 2.87
CA HIS A 173 6.54 16.19 4.10
C HIS A 173 6.21 15.35 5.33
N SER A 174 5.15 14.55 5.27
CA SER A 174 4.71 13.67 6.34
C SER A 174 5.77 12.64 6.72
N THR A 175 6.49 12.09 5.73
CA THR A 175 7.55 11.10 5.94
C THR A 175 8.81 11.73 6.51
N GLU A 176 9.27 12.86 5.96
CA GLU A 176 10.43 13.59 6.50
C GLU A 176 10.18 14.00 7.95
N GLN A 177 9.02 14.58 8.25
CA GLN A 177 8.64 14.95 9.61
C GLN A 177 8.66 13.75 10.57
N SER A 178 8.10 12.63 10.16
CA SER A 178 8.10 11.41 10.98
C SER A 178 9.51 10.86 11.19
N MET A 179 10.35 10.83 10.15
CA MET A 179 11.74 10.41 10.26
C MET A 179 12.51 11.31 11.24
N ARG A 180 12.42 12.64 11.07
CA ARG A 180 13.07 13.60 11.97
C ARG A 180 12.65 13.44 13.42
N HIS A 181 11.35 13.19 13.66
CA HIS A 181 10.81 12.96 14.99
C HIS A 181 11.45 11.74 15.67
N PHE A 182 11.55 10.61 14.97
CA PHE A 182 12.04 9.37 15.57
C PHE A 182 13.56 9.21 15.55
N THR A 183 14.29 9.99 14.75
CA THR A 183 15.75 9.95 14.69
C THR A 183 16.42 11.12 15.42
N ASP A 184 15.64 12.00 16.07
CA ASP A 184 16.11 13.21 16.77
C ASP A 184 16.92 14.15 15.84
N THR A 185 16.41 14.34 14.61
CA THR A 185 17.05 15.15 13.57
C THR A 185 16.22 16.37 13.18
N ALA A 186 15.48 16.95 14.13
CA ALA A 186 14.60 18.11 13.90
C ALA A 186 15.35 19.41 13.53
N SER A 187 16.60 19.57 14.01
CA SER A 187 17.40 20.78 13.73
C SER A 187 17.80 20.87 12.25
N ALA A 188 17.27 21.85 11.53
CA ALA A 188 17.64 22.10 10.15
C ALA A 188 19.08 22.62 9.96
N GLU A 189 19.69 23.18 11.02
CA GLU A 189 21.08 23.66 10.99
C GLU A 189 22.06 22.47 10.95
N THR A 190 21.74 21.40 11.66
CA THR A 190 22.57 20.20 11.75
C THR A 190 22.21 19.18 10.69
N HIS A 191 20.92 19.06 10.35
CA HIS A 191 20.34 18.05 9.47
C HIS A 191 19.63 18.72 8.29
N GLY A 192 20.39 18.93 7.19
CA GLY A 192 19.91 19.64 6.00
C GLY A 192 18.81 18.87 5.23
N ALA A 193 18.11 19.59 4.38
CA ALA A 193 17.15 19.02 3.46
C ALA A 193 17.10 19.76 2.12
N THR A 194 16.66 19.07 1.08
CA THR A 194 16.31 19.66 -0.22
C THR A 194 14.99 19.06 -0.70
N LEU A 195 14.03 19.92 -1.02
CA LEU A 195 12.80 19.51 -1.69
C LEU A 195 13.05 19.35 -3.19
N VAL A 196 12.43 18.35 -3.78
CA VAL A 196 12.41 18.12 -5.22
C VAL A 196 10.98 18.09 -5.74
N PRO A 197 10.70 18.63 -6.94
CA PRO A 197 9.35 18.72 -7.47
C PRO A 197 8.64 17.36 -7.56
N PHE A 198 7.36 17.36 -7.28
CA PHE A 198 6.47 16.21 -7.47
C PHE A 198 5.33 16.61 -8.43
N PRO A 199 4.88 15.73 -9.33
CA PRO A 199 5.30 14.33 -9.52
C PRO A 199 6.55 14.15 -10.39
N ASN A 200 7.05 15.17 -11.04
CA ASN A 200 8.04 15.08 -12.11
C ASN A 200 9.29 15.91 -11.82
N ALA A 201 10.18 15.43 -10.94
CA ALA A 201 11.52 15.99 -10.86
C ALA A 201 12.35 15.57 -12.07
N SER A 202 13.02 16.53 -12.71
CA SER A 202 13.98 16.27 -13.78
C SER A 202 15.26 15.64 -13.22
N LEU A 203 16.03 14.96 -14.09
CA LEU A 203 17.35 14.43 -13.72
C LEU A 203 18.30 15.52 -13.21
N ARG A 204 18.16 16.75 -13.72
CA ARG A 204 18.94 17.91 -13.27
C ARG A 204 18.60 18.28 -11.83
N GLU A 205 17.32 18.43 -11.51
CA GLU A 205 16.86 18.77 -10.15
C GLU A 205 17.25 17.70 -9.13
N LEU A 206 17.11 16.42 -9.48
CA LEU A 206 17.57 15.31 -8.64
C LEU A 206 19.08 15.35 -8.42
N ARG A 207 19.87 15.64 -9.47
CA ARG A 207 21.33 15.75 -9.38
C ARG A 207 21.75 16.95 -8.52
N GLU A 208 21.12 18.09 -8.69
CA GLU A 208 21.37 19.29 -7.88
C GLU A 208 21.06 19.05 -6.39
N ALA A 209 19.96 18.35 -6.08
CA ALA A 209 19.60 17.98 -4.71
C ALA A 209 20.63 17.03 -4.09
N LEU A 210 21.03 16.00 -4.82
CA LEU A 210 22.04 15.02 -4.35
C LEU A 210 23.45 15.62 -4.28
N GLN A 211 23.78 16.59 -5.11
CA GLN A 211 25.05 17.34 -5.00
C GLN A 211 25.08 18.16 -3.71
N LYS A 212 23.99 18.86 -3.35
CA LYS A 212 23.87 19.55 -2.06
C LYS A 212 23.98 18.59 -0.88
N ALA A 213 23.35 17.39 -1.00
CA ALA A 213 23.50 16.36 0.01
C ALA A 213 24.95 15.91 0.17
N LYS A 214 25.69 15.71 -0.92
CA LYS A 214 27.12 15.37 -0.89
C LYS A 214 27.97 16.46 -0.24
N GLU A 215 27.72 17.72 -0.57
CA GLU A 215 28.43 18.89 0.00
C GLU A 215 28.19 19.06 1.50
N ALA A 216 27.03 18.60 2.01
CA ALA A 216 26.72 18.59 3.43
C ALA A 216 27.45 17.47 4.20
N GLU A 217 28.12 16.54 3.51
CA GLU A 217 28.85 15.40 4.08
C GLU A 217 28.07 14.65 5.18
N PRO A 218 26.85 14.15 4.93
CA PRO A 218 26.09 13.43 5.92
C PRO A 218 26.63 12.01 6.12
N GLU A 219 26.42 11.44 7.30
CA GLU A 219 26.62 10.01 7.52
C GLU A 219 25.39 9.19 7.12
N VAL A 220 24.20 9.82 7.10
CA VAL A 220 22.95 9.21 6.68
C VAL A 220 22.24 10.09 5.65
N LEU A 221 21.95 9.54 4.48
CA LEU A 221 21.16 10.18 3.43
C LEU A 221 19.77 9.54 3.37
N VAL A 222 18.74 10.31 3.72
CA VAL A 222 17.35 9.84 3.66
C VAL A 222 16.73 10.29 2.34
N LEU A 223 16.43 9.36 1.46
CA LEU A 223 15.73 9.60 0.20
C LEU A 223 14.23 9.40 0.39
N VAL A 224 13.52 10.47 0.71
CA VAL A 224 12.05 10.49 0.81
C VAL A 224 11.49 10.64 -0.60
N LEU A 225 11.80 9.67 -1.44
CA LEU A 225 11.43 9.56 -2.85
C LEU A 225 10.78 8.21 -3.12
N PHE A 226 9.90 8.14 -4.11
CA PHE A 226 9.17 6.94 -4.43
C PHE A 226 9.06 6.72 -5.96
N GLY A 227 8.86 5.45 -6.37
CA GLY A 227 8.73 5.08 -7.77
C GLY A 227 9.97 5.48 -8.60
N GLU A 228 9.76 5.94 -9.82
CA GLU A 228 10.85 6.31 -10.72
C GLU A 228 11.77 7.42 -10.19
N GLN A 229 11.27 8.34 -9.35
CA GLN A 229 12.13 9.36 -8.75
C GLN A 229 13.20 8.73 -7.85
N MET A 230 12.82 7.75 -7.03
CA MET A 230 13.76 7.02 -6.17
C MET A 230 14.78 6.25 -7.02
N VAL A 231 14.32 5.53 -8.05
CA VAL A 231 15.20 4.78 -8.96
C VAL A 231 16.25 5.67 -9.61
N LYS A 232 15.82 6.82 -10.14
CA LYS A 232 16.72 7.82 -10.75
C LYS A 232 17.68 8.43 -9.74
N ALA A 233 17.19 8.78 -8.55
CA ALA A 233 18.01 9.35 -7.48
C ALA A 233 19.08 8.37 -7.00
N MET A 234 18.76 7.09 -6.83
CA MET A 234 19.73 6.07 -6.46
C MET A 234 20.87 5.92 -7.50
N GLY A 235 20.52 5.89 -8.78
CA GLY A 235 21.53 5.87 -9.86
C GLY A 235 22.46 7.10 -9.82
N ILE A 236 21.91 8.29 -9.57
CA ILE A 236 22.69 9.52 -9.43
C ILE A 236 23.55 9.50 -8.15
N ALA A 237 23.01 9.01 -7.04
CA ALA A 237 23.75 8.93 -5.77
C ALA A 237 25.02 8.06 -5.91
N ARG A 238 24.93 6.93 -6.60
CA ARG A 238 26.09 6.07 -6.91
C ARG A 238 27.09 6.78 -7.85
N GLN A 239 26.62 7.49 -8.89
CA GLN A 239 27.50 8.28 -9.76
C GLN A 239 28.24 9.41 -9.03
N LEU A 240 27.65 9.96 -7.98
CA LEU A 240 28.26 11.01 -7.15
C LEU A 240 29.21 10.47 -6.07
N GLY A 241 29.37 9.14 -5.94
CA GLY A 241 30.24 8.52 -4.95
C GLY A 241 29.65 8.54 -3.53
N LEU A 242 28.34 8.43 -3.39
CA LEU A 242 27.64 8.37 -2.10
C LEU A 242 27.49 6.93 -1.57
N GLU A 243 28.32 5.99 -2.02
CA GLU A 243 28.30 4.60 -1.59
C GLU A 243 28.76 4.39 -0.14
N ASN A 244 29.53 5.30 0.43
CA ASN A 244 29.99 5.21 1.81
C ASN A 244 29.07 5.89 2.82
N VAL A 245 27.98 6.51 2.34
CA VAL A 245 26.91 7.09 3.16
C VAL A 245 25.82 6.06 3.36
N GLN A 246 25.31 5.89 4.59
CA GLN A 246 24.15 5.04 4.78
C GLN A 246 22.93 5.65 4.08
N ILE A 247 22.45 5.01 3.03
CA ILE A 247 21.24 5.45 2.35
C ILE A 247 20.02 4.77 3.00
N VAL A 248 18.99 5.58 3.27
CA VAL A 248 17.70 5.16 3.83
C VAL A 248 16.60 5.58 2.88
N VAL A 249 15.74 4.64 2.50
CA VAL A 249 14.52 4.89 1.72
C VAL A 249 13.33 4.47 2.60
N PRO A 250 12.63 5.41 3.25
CA PRO A 250 11.65 5.09 4.30
C PRO A 250 10.54 4.14 3.88
N ASN A 251 10.15 4.16 2.61
CA ASN A 251 9.12 3.28 2.07
C ASN A 251 9.66 2.57 0.83
N LEU A 252 9.85 1.26 0.93
CA LEU A 252 10.32 0.41 -0.16
C LEU A 252 9.20 -0.48 -0.71
N THR A 253 9.32 -0.83 -1.98
CA THR A 253 8.55 -1.91 -2.62
C THR A 253 9.48 -2.77 -3.46
N LEU A 254 9.07 -4.02 -3.74
CA LEU A 254 9.84 -4.92 -4.60
C LEU A 254 10.04 -4.31 -5.99
N SER A 255 9.00 -3.71 -6.57
CA SER A 255 9.07 -3.09 -7.91
C SER A 255 10.12 -1.97 -7.99
N MET A 256 10.26 -1.16 -6.95
CA MET A 256 11.26 -0.07 -6.91
C MET A 256 12.69 -0.61 -6.86
N VAL A 257 12.95 -1.61 -6.00
CA VAL A 257 14.30 -2.17 -5.85
C VAL A 257 14.73 -2.97 -7.07
N GLU A 258 13.80 -3.65 -7.73
CA GLU A 258 14.04 -4.31 -9.03
C GLU A 258 14.44 -3.33 -10.12
N GLN A 259 13.67 -2.25 -10.29
CA GLN A 259 13.94 -1.24 -11.31
C GLN A 259 15.30 -0.56 -11.11
N ALA A 260 15.70 -0.30 -9.87
CA ALA A 260 17.00 0.28 -9.55
C ALA A 260 18.14 -0.75 -9.70
N GLY A 261 17.84 -2.02 -9.47
CA GLY A 261 18.75 -3.16 -9.58
C GLY A 261 19.59 -3.44 -8.33
N PRO A 262 20.00 -4.71 -8.15
CA PRO A 262 20.60 -5.17 -6.90
C PRO A 262 21.98 -4.55 -6.60
N ALA A 263 22.75 -4.16 -7.61
CA ALA A 263 24.03 -3.51 -7.40
C ALA A 263 23.89 -2.07 -6.89
N VAL A 264 22.84 -1.35 -7.36
CA VAL A 264 22.55 0.03 -6.95
C VAL A 264 21.95 0.08 -5.56
N MET A 265 21.09 -0.88 -5.23
CA MET A 265 20.31 -0.89 -4.00
C MET A 265 20.99 -1.61 -2.82
N ALA A 266 22.07 -2.38 -3.04
CA ALA A 266 22.75 -3.13 -1.98
C ALA A 266 23.06 -2.26 -0.75
N GLY A 267 22.70 -2.73 0.46
CA GLY A 267 22.95 -2.07 1.73
C GLY A 267 21.97 -0.92 2.08
N VAL A 268 21.06 -0.53 1.18
CA VAL A 268 20.02 0.47 1.48
C VAL A 268 19.09 -0.07 2.57
N MET A 269 18.81 0.75 3.56
CA MET A 269 17.82 0.44 4.61
C MET A 269 16.46 1.08 4.28
N GLY A 270 15.39 0.41 4.67
CA GLY A 270 14.05 0.93 4.47
C GLY A 270 13.01 0.18 5.29
N ALA A 271 11.74 0.53 5.11
CA ALA A 271 10.63 -0.17 5.72
C ALA A 271 9.67 -0.73 4.66
N VAL A 272 9.04 -1.83 4.98
CA VAL A 272 7.98 -2.46 4.19
C VAL A 272 6.82 -2.89 5.10
N PRO A 273 5.56 -2.80 4.64
CA PRO A 273 4.43 -3.35 5.38
C PRO A 273 4.35 -4.87 5.22
N TRP A 274 4.89 -5.39 4.13
CA TRP A 274 4.90 -6.79 3.77
C TRP A 274 5.95 -7.05 2.68
N ALA A 275 6.56 -8.23 2.68
CA ALA A 275 7.42 -8.75 1.62
C ALA A 275 7.09 -10.22 1.39
N TRP A 276 7.38 -10.74 0.19
CA TRP A 276 7.02 -12.10 -0.21
C TRP A 276 7.67 -13.20 0.67
N ASN A 277 8.82 -12.91 1.28
CA ASN A 277 9.52 -13.82 2.19
C ASN A 277 9.00 -13.77 3.64
N VAL A 278 8.16 -12.80 4.01
CA VAL A 278 7.55 -12.70 5.34
C VAL A 278 6.73 -13.94 5.69
N PRO A 279 5.83 -14.46 4.82
CA PRO A 279 5.05 -15.63 5.16
C PRO A 279 5.88 -16.86 5.48
N GLN A 280 6.92 -17.13 4.70
CA GLN A 280 7.82 -18.26 4.93
C GLN A 280 8.67 -18.08 6.18
N GLN A 281 9.17 -16.86 6.44
CA GLN A 281 10.04 -16.59 7.60
C GLN A 281 9.31 -16.70 8.93
N PHE A 282 7.99 -16.44 8.95
CA PHE A 282 7.17 -16.39 10.16
C PHE A 282 6.03 -17.42 10.20
N ASP A 283 6.05 -18.43 9.34
CA ASP A 283 5.09 -19.54 9.28
C ASP A 283 3.63 -19.08 9.10
N TYR A 284 3.36 -18.32 8.02
CA TYR A 284 2.01 -17.91 7.63
C TYR A 284 1.50 -18.67 6.40
N PRO A 285 0.89 -19.87 6.56
CA PRO A 285 0.59 -20.78 5.44
C PRO A 285 -0.28 -20.17 4.34
N ARG A 286 -1.23 -19.30 4.69
CA ARG A 286 -2.08 -18.63 3.70
C ARG A 286 -1.31 -17.60 2.90
N GLY A 287 -0.35 -16.92 3.53
CA GLY A 287 0.58 -16.01 2.84
C GLY A 287 1.51 -16.76 1.90
N GLU A 288 2.01 -17.94 2.30
CA GLU A 288 2.83 -18.80 1.44
C GLU A 288 2.05 -19.29 0.22
N ALA A 289 0.79 -19.73 0.41
CA ALA A 289 -0.09 -20.12 -0.68
C ALA A 289 -0.33 -18.94 -1.67
N PHE A 290 -0.58 -17.73 -1.15
CA PHE A 290 -0.71 -16.53 -1.99
C PHE A 290 0.55 -16.27 -2.82
N VAL A 291 1.74 -16.37 -2.22
CA VAL A 291 3.02 -16.18 -2.93
C VAL A 291 3.17 -17.24 -4.03
N SER A 292 2.91 -18.51 -3.70
CA SER A 292 3.03 -19.61 -4.66
C SER A 292 2.10 -19.44 -5.86
N GLU A 293 0.82 -19.15 -5.62
CA GLU A 293 -0.18 -18.97 -6.70
C GLU A 293 0.11 -17.71 -7.53
N PHE A 294 0.62 -16.64 -6.89
CA PHE A 294 1.01 -15.43 -7.60
C PHE A 294 2.19 -15.69 -8.54
N VAL A 295 3.21 -16.42 -8.06
CA VAL A 295 4.38 -16.82 -8.87
C VAL A 295 3.97 -17.74 -10.02
N GLU A 296 3.12 -18.73 -9.77
CA GLU A 296 2.61 -19.62 -10.81
C GLU A 296 1.89 -18.85 -11.93
N ARG A 297 1.14 -17.81 -11.57
CA ARG A 297 0.33 -17.06 -12.53
C ARG A 297 1.10 -15.95 -13.25
N TYR A 298 2.05 -15.31 -12.60
CA TYR A 298 2.67 -14.08 -13.09
C TYR A 298 4.18 -14.15 -13.25
N GLU A 299 4.83 -15.26 -12.90
CA GLU A 299 6.27 -15.50 -13.00
C GLU A 299 7.13 -14.44 -12.28
N THR A 300 6.59 -13.88 -11.20
CA THR A 300 7.25 -12.87 -10.34
C THR A 300 6.73 -12.99 -8.92
N TYR A 301 7.54 -12.60 -7.93
CA TYR A 301 7.03 -12.51 -6.56
C TYR A 301 6.05 -11.33 -6.40
N PRO A 302 5.02 -11.46 -5.55
CA PRO A 302 4.13 -10.36 -5.25
C PRO A 302 4.84 -9.27 -4.45
N SER A 303 4.61 -8.01 -4.84
CA SER A 303 5.03 -6.85 -4.02
C SER A 303 4.02 -6.57 -2.90
N SER A 304 4.37 -5.66 -1.99
CA SER A 304 3.42 -5.13 -0.99
C SER A 304 2.18 -4.50 -1.62
N SER A 305 2.30 -3.97 -2.85
CA SER A 305 1.17 -3.43 -3.63
C SER A 305 0.16 -4.50 -4.01
N ALA A 306 0.65 -5.67 -4.43
CA ALA A 306 -0.19 -6.82 -4.76
C ALA A 306 -0.85 -7.40 -3.51
N ALA A 307 -0.08 -7.55 -2.42
CA ALA A 307 -0.58 -8.05 -1.14
C ALA A 307 -1.67 -7.14 -0.56
N SER A 308 -1.49 -5.82 -0.64
CA SER A 308 -2.48 -4.83 -0.17
C SER A 308 -3.79 -4.91 -0.96
N ALA A 309 -3.72 -4.91 -2.30
CA ALA A 309 -4.91 -4.99 -3.13
C ALA A 309 -5.66 -6.32 -2.95
N TYR A 310 -4.93 -7.44 -2.83
CA TYR A 310 -5.48 -8.75 -2.51
C TYR A 310 -6.22 -8.73 -1.16
N SER A 311 -5.57 -8.21 -0.12
CA SER A 311 -6.12 -8.12 1.23
C SER A 311 -7.40 -7.27 1.28
N ILE A 312 -7.42 -6.12 0.60
CA ILE A 312 -8.58 -5.23 0.53
C ILE A 312 -9.80 -5.95 -0.06
N VAL A 313 -9.62 -6.66 -1.18
CA VAL A 313 -10.71 -7.40 -1.82
C VAL A 313 -11.28 -8.47 -0.89
N TYR A 314 -10.42 -9.23 -0.21
CA TYR A 314 -10.84 -10.24 0.77
C TYR A 314 -11.53 -9.61 1.99
N GLN A 315 -11.02 -8.51 2.53
CA GLN A 315 -11.57 -7.87 3.71
C GLN A 315 -12.93 -7.22 3.42
N TRP A 316 -13.09 -6.63 2.25
CA TRP A 316 -14.39 -6.13 1.83
C TRP A 316 -15.40 -7.29 1.63
N ALA A 317 -15.00 -8.35 0.96
CA ALA A 317 -15.84 -9.53 0.74
C ALA A 317 -16.28 -10.19 2.06
N ASP A 318 -15.36 -10.30 3.03
CA ASP A 318 -15.65 -10.78 4.38
C ASP A 318 -16.64 -9.86 5.11
N ALA A 319 -16.42 -8.55 5.07
CA ALA A 319 -17.31 -7.58 5.70
C ALA A 319 -18.74 -7.66 5.11
N VAL A 320 -18.85 -7.78 3.78
CA VAL A 320 -20.15 -7.98 3.09
C VAL A 320 -20.81 -9.27 3.54
N SER A 321 -20.06 -10.36 3.62
CA SER A 321 -20.58 -11.69 4.02
C SER A 321 -21.07 -11.67 5.47
N ARG A 322 -20.32 -11.07 6.39
CA ARG A 322 -20.70 -10.92 7.80
C ARG A 322 -21.90 -9.99 8.00
N ALA A 323 -21.95 -8.90 7.22
CA ALA A 323 -23.03 -7.91 7.31
C ALA A 323 -24.31 -8.33 6.55
N GLY A 324 -24.21 -9.25 5.59
CA GLY A 324 -25.31 -9.59 4.69
C GLY A 324 -25.78 -8.40 3.83
N SER A 325 -24.92 -7.39 3.59
CA SER A 325 -25.31 -6.10 3.02
C SER A 325 -24.17 -5.52 2.16
N LEU A 326 -24.56 -4.72 1.16
CA LEU A 326 -23.66 -3.88 0.35
C LEU A 326 -23.71 -2.40 0.76
N ASP A 327 -24.49 -2.05 1.79
CA ASP A 327 -24.65 -0.69 2.28
C ASP A 327 -23.36 -0.22 2.97
N SER A 328 -22.80 0.92 2.54
CA SER A 328 -21.52 1.44 3.01
C SER A 328 -21.47 1.67 4.51
N GLU A 329 -22.52 2.25 5.11
CA GLU A 329 -22.57 2.51 6.55
C GLU A 329 -22.63 1.21 7.37
N THR A 330 -23.29 0.20 6.84
CA THR A 330 -23.32 -1.14 7.45
C THR A 330 -21.95 -1.82 7.37
N LEU A 331 -21.25 -1.66 6.25
CA LEU A 331 -19.91 -2.21 6.06
C LEU A 331 -18.86 -1.49 6.95
N ILE A 332 -18.96 -0.16 7.10
CA ILE A 332 -18.10 0.58 8.03
C ILE A 332 -18.19 -0.01 9.43
N ARG A 333 -19.41 -0.20 9.96
CA ARG A 333 -19.61 -0.81 11.29
C ARG A 333 -19.08 -2.25 11.37
N ALA A 334 -19.13 -3.00 10.29
CA ALA A 334 -18.60 -4.36 10.22
C ALA A 334 -17.07 -4.42 10.14
N LEU A 335 -16.43 -3.36 9.66
CA LEU A 335 -14.97 -3.23 9.56
C LEU A 335 -14.35 -2.65 10.84
N GLU A 336 -14.97 -1.63 11.44
CA GLU A 336 -14.46 -0.97 12.64
C GLU A 336 -14.22 -1.96 13.80
N GLY A 337 -12.97 -2.08 14.23
CA GLY A 337 -12.55 -3.00 15.29
C GLY A 337 -12.41 -4.47 14.86
N HIS A 338 -12.71 -4.80 13.60
CA HIS A 338 -12.57 -6.17 13.11
C HIS A 338 -11.10 -6.58 12.97
N SER A 339 -10.77 -7.72 13.58
CA SER A 339 -9.45 -8.35 13.46
C SER A 339 -9.51 -9.56 12.54
N TYR A 340 -8.47 -9.74 11.75
CA TYR A 340 -8.36 -10.83 10.79
C TYR A 340 -6.91 -11.31 10.66
N GLN A 341 -6.73 -12.51 10.12
CA GLN A 341 -5.41 -13.02 9.69
C GLN A 341 -5.53 -13.51 8.25
N LEU A 342 -4.68 -12.98 7.38
CA LEU A 342 -4.73 -13.31 5.95
C LEU A 342 -3.37 -13.71 5.40
N LEU A 343 -2.50 -12.75 5.10
CA LEU A 343 -1.19 -13.00 4.49
C LEU A 343 -0.02 -12.98 5.48
N LYS A 344 -0.26 -12.56 6.69
CA LYS A 344 0.68 -12.49 7.81
C LYS A 344 -0.06 -12.60 9.14
N ASP A 345 0.53 -12.17 10.25
CA ASP A 345 -0.06 -12.12 11.58
C ASP A 345 -1.39 -11.33 11.64
N ALA A 346 -2.01 -11.33 12.81
CA ALA A 346 -3.29 -10.66 13.01
C ALA A 346 -3.21 -9.16 12.69
N GLN A 347 -4.19 -8.69 11.95
CA GLN A 347 -4.38 -7.31 11.56
C GLN A 347 -5.74 -6.82 12.07
N THR A 348 -5.87 -5.51 12.35
CA THR A 348 -7.12 -4.94 12.87
C THR A 348 -7.45 -3.63 12.17
N TRP A 349 -8.67 -3.48 11.70
CA TRP A 349 -9.21 -2.20 11.25
C TRP A 349 -9.53 -1.32 12.44
N ARG A 350 -8.68 -0.36 12.72
CA ARG A 350 -8.83 0.50 13.91
C ARG A 350 -10.02 1.46 13.75
N ALA A 351 -10.91 1.48 14.74
CA ALA A 351 -12.19 2.17 14.63
C ALA A 351 -12.09 3.71 14.59
N PHE A 352 -11.12 4.31 15.28
CA PHE A 352 -11.10 5.77 15.41
C PHE A 352 -10.50 6.51 14.21
N ASP A 353 -9.66 5.84 13.39
CA ASP A 353 -8.98 6.46 12.25
C ASP A 353 -8.97 5.61 10.98
N HIS A 354 -9.54 4.41 11.03
CA HIS A 354 -9.60 3.45 9.91
C HIS A 354 -8.21 3.05 9.35
N GLN A 355 -7.17 3.20 10.18
CA GLN A 355 -5.85 2.63 9.89
C GLN A 355 -5.88 1.12 10.15
N ASN A 356 -5.39 0.33 9.21
CA ASN A 356 -5.11 -1.07 9.47
C ASN A 356 -3.88 -1.18 10.39
N LEU A 357 -4.08 -1.71 11.60
CA LEU A 357 -3.00 -2.07 12.50
C LEU A 357 -2.39 -3.38 12.04
N GLN A 358 -1.11 -3.39 11.78
CA GLN A 358 -0.37 -4.52 11.24
C GLN A 358 1.10 -4.46 11.63
N THR A 359 1.77 -5.60 11.72
CA THR A 359 3.22 -5.66 11.89
C THR A 359 3.91 -4.98 10.70
N VAL A 360 4.90 -4.15 10.98
CA VAL A 360 5.73 -3.44 10.01
C VAL A 360 7.19 -3.85 10.19
N TYR A 361 7.94 -3.86 9.10
CA TYR A 361 9.28 -4.43 9.05
C TYR A 361 10.30 -3.38 8.63
N ALA A 362 11.42 -3.31 9.37
CA ALA A 362 12.65 -2.68 8.91
C ALA A 362 13.44 -3.69 8.10
N VAL A 363 13.93 -3.26 6.95
CA VAL A 363 14.65 -4.13 6.01
C VAL A 363 15.96 -3.49 5.56
N ARG A 364 16.89 -4.35 5.14
CA ARG A 364 18.10 -4.00 4.39
C ARG A 364 18.06 -4.70 3.04
N ILE A 365 18.53 -4.03 2.01
CA ILE A 365 18.67 -4.65 0.70
C ILE A 365 19.91 -5.55 0.70
N LYS A 366 19.69 -6.82 0.37
CA LYS A 366 20.74 -7.86 0.29
C LYS A 366 21.82 -7.52 -0.72
N PRO A 367 23.05 -8.05 -0.53
CA PRO A 367 24.10 -7.97 -1.55
C PRO A 367 23.65 -8.57 -2.89
N ARG A 368 24.17 -8.01 -4.00
CA ARG A 368 23.84 -8.50 -5.34
C ARG A 368 24.01 -10.00 -5.52
N THR A 369 25.05 -10.58 -4.92
CA THR A 369 25.34 -12.02 -5.02
C THR A 369 24.22 -12.88 -4.44
N GLU A 370 23.59 -12.44 -3.36
CA GLU A 370 22.47 -13.14 -2.72
C GLU A 370 21.18 -12.98 -3.54
N VAL A 371 20.88 -11.77 -3.98
CA VAL A 371 19.71 -11.52 -4.86
C VAL A 371 19.78 -12.36 -6.14
N MET A 372 20.97 -12.45 -6.75
CA MET A 372 21.18 -13.22 -8.00
C MET A 372 21.17 -14.74 -7.80
N ALA A 373 21.25 -15.23 -6.58
CA ALA A 373 21.14 -16.65 -6.25
C ALA A 373 19.68 -17.14 -6.18
N ASP A 374 18.73 -16.22 -5.98
CA ASP A 374 17.30 -16.54 -6.02
C ASP A 374 16.86 -16.93 -7.45
N PRO A 375 15.98 -17.93 -7.64
CA PRO A 375 15.51 -18.36 -8.96
C PRO A 375 14.88 -17.26 -9.79
N LEU A 376 14.10 -16.35 -9.17
CA LEU A 376 13.49 -15.20 -9.83
C LEU A 376 14.37 -13.94 -9.74
N ARG A 377 15.49 -13.98 -9.02
CA ARG A 377 16.41 -12.86 -8.78
C ARG A 377 15.73 -11.66 -8.12
N GLN A 378 14.80 -11.93 -7.21
CA GLN A 378 13.95 -10.94 -6.54
C GLN A 378 14.00 -11.02 -5.01
N ASP A 379 14.90 -11.79 -4.43
CA ASP A 379 15.08 -11.89 -2.97
C ASP A 379 15.93 -10.74 -2.42
N TYR A 380 15.36 -9.53 -2.46
CA TYR A 380 16.04 -8.30 -2.08
C TYR A 380 16.07 -8.03 -0.57
N PHE A 381 15.09 -8.51 0.20
CA PHE A 381 14.85 -8.01 1.55
C PHE A 381 15.40 -8.94 2.63
N GLU A 382 16.40 -8.44 3.39
CA GLU A 382 16.79 -8.95 4.70
C GLU A 382 15.92 -8.24 5.76
N ILE A 383 15.17 -8.97 6.57
CA ILE A 383 14.36 -8.40 7.66
C ILE A 383 15.29 -8.16 8.87
N LEU A 384 15.45 -6.89 9.26
CA LEU A 384 16.29 -6.47 10.38
C LEU A 384 15.54 -6.49 11.71
N GLY A 385 14.23 -6.28 11.66
CA GLY A 385 13.36 -6.23 12.82
C GLY A 385 11.95 -5.83 12.45
N SER A 386 11.06 -5.89 13.42
CA SER A 386 9.65 -5.56 13.23
C SER A 386 9.06 -4.91 14.48
N LEU A 387 7.95 -4.19 14.28
CA LEU A 387 7.09 -3.70 15.35
C LEU A 387 5.65 -4.12 15.06
N SER A 388 4.89 -4.50 16.11
CA SER A 388 3.46 -4.73 15.97
C SER A 388 2.73 -3.44 15.57
N GLY A 389 1.52 -3.58 15.05
CA GLY A 389 0.70 -2.42 14.66
C GLY A 389 0.48 -1.43 15.81
N GLU A 390 0.23 -1.95 17.02
CA GLU A 390 0.07 -1.10 18.22
C GLU A 390 1.36 -0.38 18.61
N GLN A 391 2.49 -1.05 18.53
CA GLN A 391 3.79 -0.44 18.82
C GLN A 391 4.19 0.64 17.82
N ALA A 392 3.83 0.43 16.56
CA ALA A 392 4.24 1.31 15.46
C ALA A 392 3.31 2.50 15.25
N ALA A 393 1.99 2.35 15.45
CA ALA A 393 1.00 3.36 15.11
C ALA A 393 0.93 4.52 16.12
N GLN A 394 0.39 5.65 15.67
CA GLN A 394 0.03 6.77 16.56
C GLN A 394 -1.03 6.34 17.57
N THR A 395 -0.97 6.88 18.78
CA THR A 395 -2.04 6.73 19.77
C THR A 395 -3.27 7.57 19.38
N LEU A 396 -4.41 7.32 20.02
CA LEU A 396 -5.62 8.15 19.85
C LEU A 396 -5.33 9.63 20.15
N GLU A 397 -4.60 9.92 21.23
CA GLU A 397 -4.26 11.29 21.61
C GLU A 397 -3.40 12.00 20.58
N GLN A 398 -2.37 11.32 20.05
CA GLN A 398 -1.52 11.84 18.96
C GLN A 398 -2.32 12.10 17.69
N TRP A 399 -3.20 11.19 17.31
CA TRP A 399 -4.08 11.35 16.16
C TRP A 399 -5.06 12.52 16.36
N GLN A 400 -5.68 12.64 17.53
CA GLN A 400 -6.55 13.76 17.86
C GLN A 400 -5.82 15.10 17.85
N GLN A 401 -4.55 15.13 18.27
CA GLN A 401 -3.71 16.34 18.20
C GLN A 401 -3.51 16.78 16.74
N VAL A 402 -3.12 15.85 15.85
CA VAL A 402 -2.97 16.12 14.41
C VAL A 402 -4.25 16.72 13.83
N ARG A 403 -5.40 16.17 14.20
CA ARG A 403 -6.71 16.68 13.72
C ARG A 403 -7.04 18.06 14.27
N ARG A 404 -6.77 18.31 15.56
CA ARG A 404 -6.93 19.66 16.14
C ARG A 404 -6.09 20.71 15.41
N GLU A 405 -4.82 20.39 15.17
CA GLU A 405 -3.88 21.29 14.45
C GLU A 405 -4.34 21.55 13.02
N ALA A 406 -4.98 20.59 12.37
CA ALA A 406 -5.58 20.72 11.05
C ALA A 406 -6.99 21.36 11.06
N GLY A 407 -7.53 21.76 12.21
CA GLY A 407 -8.90 22.30 12.31
C GLY A 407 -10.01 21.27 12.03
N GLN A 408 -9.71 19.98 12.18
CA GLN A 408 -10.63 18.88 11.91
C GLN A 408 -11.31 18.35 13.21
N PRO A 409 -12.52 17.77 13.12
CA PRO A 409 -13.13 17.08 14.24
C PRO A 409 -12.24 15.94 14.78
N GLN A 410 -12.25 15.73 16.10
CA GLN A 410 -11.46 14.69 16.78
C GLN A 410 -12.06 13.28 16.65
N SER A 411 -13.02 13.10 15.77
CA SER A 411 -13.62 11.83 15.35
C SER A 411 -13.85 11.85 13.84
N LEU A 412 -13.92 10.67 13.21
CA LEU A 412 -14.26 10.56 11.79
C LEU A 412 -15.74 10.92 11.56
N GLN A 413 -16.01 11.72 10.55
CA GLN A 413 -17.35 12.13 10.11
C GLN A 413 -17.57 11.77 8.64
#